data_d77dfa46aaa22bf2e8ea4785ab27af80
#
_entry.id   d77dfa46aaa22bf2e8ea4785ab27af80
#
_cell.length_a   1.000
_cell.length_b   1.000
_cell.length_c   1.000
_cell.angle_alpha   90.00
_cell.angle_beta   90.00
_cell.angle_gamma   90.00
#
_symmetry.space_group_name_H-M   'P 1'
#
loop_
_entity.id
_entity.type
_entity.pdbx_description
1 polymer ?
#
loop_
_entity_poly.entity_id
_entity_poly.type
_entity_poly.pdbx_seq_one_letter_code
_entity_poly.pdbx_strand_id
1 'polypeptide(L)'
;MKVIYKITYPNGKIYVGKDLTGTLNYFGSANSKLIELDYTPEQMRDFTVRKQVLWESDTATDKEVNMKEVELIKELQSNNPNIGYNQWPKFKIIVQAGV
;
A
#
# COMPACT_ATOMS: atom_id res chain seq x y z
N MET A 1 -0.07 -4.57 -18.99
CA MET A 1 -0.96 -3.65 -18.26
C MET A 1 -0.32 -3.25 -16.95
N LYS A 2 -0.23 -1.97 -16.69
CA LYS A 2 0.29 -1.44 -15.44
C LYS A 2 -0.85 -1.25 -14.47
N VAL A 3 -0.65 -1.65 -13.22
CA VAL A 3 -1.71 -1.57 -12.20
C VAL A 3 -1.19 -0.92 -10.93
N ILE A 4 -2.11 -0.32 -10.19
CA ILE A 4 -1.92 0.05 -8.79
C ILE A 4 -2.90 -0.78 -7.98
N TYR A 5 -2.40 -1.44 -6.95
CA TYR A 5 -3.18 -2.36 -6.14
C TYR A 5 -3.13 -1.96 -4.66
N LYS A 6 -4.10 -2.49 -3.93
CA LYS A 6 -4.15 -2.38 -2.48
C LYS A 6 -4.16 -3.79 -1.89
N ILE A 7 -3.26 -4.03 -0.95
CA ILE A 7 -3.28 -5.23 -0.12
C ILE A 7 -3.92 -4.87 1.20
N THR A 8 -4.89 -5.68 1.64
CA THR A 8 -5.49 -5.54 2.96
C THR A 8 -5.07 -6.72 3.81
N TYR A 9 -4.50 -6.43 4.98
CA TYR A 9 -4.01 -7.41 5.93
C TYR A 9 -5.07 -7.77 6.97
N PRO A 10 -4.90 -8.89 7.70
CA PRO A 10 -5.92 -9.34 8.65
C PRO A 10 -6.31 -8.33 9.73
N ASN A 11 -5.40 -7.43 10.12
CA ASN A 11 -5.67 -6.37 11.08
C ASN A 11 -6.37 -5.14 10.48
N GLY A 12 -6.68 -5.17 9.18
CA GLY A 12 -7.28 -4.05 8.48
C GLY A 12 -6.32 -3.02 7.93
N LYS A 13 -5.03 -3.10 8.26
CA LYS A 13 -4.02 -2.21 7.67
C LYS A 13 -3.82 -2.53 6.20
N ILE A 14 -3.46 -1.52 5.43
CA ILE A 14 -3.35 -1.62 3.97
C ILE A 14 -1.95 -1.27 3.49
N TYR A 15 -1.64 -1.76 2.29
CA TYR A 15 -0.45 -1.37 1.55
C TYR A 15 -0.84 -1.10 0.10
N VAL A 16 -0.44 0.06 -0.41
CA VAL A 16 -0.65 0.42 -1.81
C VAL A 16 0.66 0.24 -2.56
N GLY A 17 0.60 -0.51 -3.66
CA GLY A 17 1.77 -0.78 -4.48
C GLY A 17 1.47 -0.66 -5.95
N LYS A 18 2.52 -0.74 -6.76
CA LYS A 18 2.40 -0.72 -8.22
C LYS A 18 3.04 -1.96 -8.82
N ASP A 19 2.49 -2.40 -9.95
CA ASP A 19 3.04 -3.46 -10.77
C ASP A 19 3.07 -2.97 -12.21
N LEU A 20 4.27 -2.78 -12.73
CA LEU A 20 4.48 -2.29 -14.09
C LEU A 20 4.43 -3.41 -15.12
N THR A 21 4.41 -4.66 -14.69
CA THR A 21 4.48 -5.84 -15.56
C THR A 21 3.15 -6.55 -15.73
N GLY A 22 2.16 -6.27 -14.88
CA GLY A 22 0.87 -6.92 -14.92
C GLY A 22 0.85 -8.36 -14.41
N THR A 23 1.80 -8.72 -13.54
CA THR A 23 1.89 -10.07 -12.98
C THR A 23 0.82 -10.29 -11.92
N LEU A 24 -0.10 -11.22 -12.17
CA LEU A 24 -1.24 -11.48 -11.28
C LEU A 24 -0.83 -11.87 -9.84
N ASN A 25 0.29 -12.57 -9.71
CA ASN A 25 0.75 -13.08 -8.43
C ASN A 25 1.67 -12.12 -7.66
N TYR A 26 1.81 -10.90 -8.14
CA TYR A 26 2.64 -9.92 -7.47
C TYR A 26 1.87 -9.23 -6.34
N PHE A 27 2.35 -9.40 -5.11
CA PHE A 27 1.74 -8.82 -3.91
C PHE A 27 2.54 -7.65 -3.34
N GLY A 28 3.55 -7.20 -4.05
CA GLY A 28 4.33 -6.05 -3.65
C GLY A 28 5.40 -6.37 -2.62
N SER A 29 5.97 -5.31 -2.08
CA SER A 29 7.10 -5.37 -1.18
C SER A 29 6.89 -4.51 0.06
N ALA A 30 5.77 -4.68 0.73
CA ALA A 30 5.57 -4.07 2.04
C ALA A 30 6.70 -4.52 2.97
N ASN A 31 7.14 -3.63 3.85
CA ASN A 31 8.24 -3.93 4.75
C ASN A 31 7.86 -5.07 5.70
N SER A 32 8.48 -6.23 5.52
CA SER A 32 8.19 -7.43 6.32
C SER A 32 8.43 -7.21 7.81
N LYS A 33 9.39 -6.38 8.18
CA LYS A 33 9.67 -6.09 9.58
C LYS A 33 8.51 -5.35 10.26
N LEU A 34 7.87 -4.43 9.56
CA LEU A 34 6.69 -3.72 10.08
C LEU A 34 5.52 -4.69 10.26
N ILE A 35 5.35 -5.60 9.32
CA ILE A 35 4.30 -6.62 9.39
C ILE A 35 4.55 -7.57 10.55
N GLU A 36 5.79 -8.02 10.72
CA GLU A 36 6.18 -8.92 11.81
C GLU A 36 5.94 -8.33 13.20
N LEU A 37 6.03 -7.00 13.34
CA LEU A 37 5.73 -6.32 14.60
C LEU A 37 4.26 -6.41 15.00
N ASP A 38 3.38 -6.54 14.04
CA ASP A 38 1.93 -6.55 14.26
C ASP A 38 1.34 -7.94 14.43
N TYR A 39 2.15 -8.99 14.20
CA TYR A 39 1.65 -10.37 14.19
C TYR A 39 2.54 -11.30 14.97
N THR A 40 1.91 -12.22 15.70
CA THR A 40 2.62 -13.34 16.35
C THR A 40 2.96 -14.43 15.33
N PRO A 41 3.92 -15.34 15.63
CA PRO A 41 4.19 -16.49 14.77
C PRO A 41 2.95 -17.36 14.51
N GLU A 42 2.04 -17.48 15.47
CA GLU A 42 0.80 -18.23 15.30
C GLU A 42 -0.13 -17.54 14.29
N GLN A 43 -0.26 -16.23 14.38
CA GLN A 43 -1.06 -15.44 13.44
C GLN A 43 -0.49 -15.53 12.02
N MET A 44 0.83 -15.60 11.87
CA MET A 44 1.47 -15.75 10.58
C MET A 44 1.22 -17.11 9.92
N ARG A 45 0.86 -18.11 10.67
CA ARG A 45 0.54 -19.46 10.14
C ARG A 45 -0.83 -19.51 9.48
N ASP A 46 -1.73 -18.62 9.86
CA ASP A 46 -3.06 -18.51 9.28
C ASP A 46 -3.24 -17.06 8.83
N PHE A 47 -2.60 -16.73 7.71
CA PHE A 47 -2.42 -15.36 7.28
C PHE A 47 -3.00 -15.17 5.90
N THR A 48 -4.12 -14.46 5.83
CA THR A 48 -4.79 -14.17 4.56
C THR A 48 -4.71 -12.68 4.25
N VAL A 49 -4.28 -12.35 3.05
CA VAL A 49 -4.31 -10.99 2.53
C VAL A 49 -5.26 -10.90 1.36
N ARG A 50 -5.87 -9.73 1.19
CA ARG A 50 -6.75 -9.44 0.07
C ARG A 50 -6.05 -8.46 -0.86
N LYS A 51 -5.95 -8.81 -2.13
CA LYS A 51 -5.44 -7.91 -3.16
C LYS A 51 -6.62 -7.35 -3.97
N GLN A 52 -6.59 -6.05 -4.18
CA GLN A 52 -7.60 -5.34 -4.98
C GLN A 52 -6.90 -4.39 -5.94
N VAL A 53 -7.22 -4.47 -7.22
CA VAL A 53 -6.71 -3.50 -8.21
C VAL A 53 -7.53 -2.22 -8.07
N LEU A 54 -6.85 -1.11 -7.82
CA LEU A 54 -7.47 0.20 -7.68
C LEU A 54 -7.48 0.98 -8.99
N TRP A 55 -6.49 0.75 -9.83
CA TRP A 55 -6.32 1.48 -11.07
C TRP A 55 -5.46 0.68 -12.02
N GLU A 56 -5.76 0.76 -13.31
CA GLU A 56 -5.00 0.06 -14.35
C GLU A 56 -4.93 0.87 -15.62
N SER A 57 -3.86 0.69 -16.39
CA SER A 57 -3.67 1.36 -17.68
C SER A 57 -2.73 0.57 -18.58
N ASP A 58 -3.06 0.53 -19.87
CA ASP A 58 -2.19 -0.03 -20.91
C ASP A 58 -1.29 1.04 -21.53
N THR A 59 -1.60 2.32 -21.33
CA THR A 59 -0.95 3.42 -22.04
C THR A 59 -0.16 4.38 -21.16
N ALA A 60 -0.35 4.32 -19.86
CA ALA A 60 0.32 5.22 -18.93
C ALA A 60 1.84 5.00 -18.91
N THR A 61 2.59 6.09 -18.81
CA THR A 61 4.03 6.03 -18.60
C THR A 61 4.34 5.62 -17.16
N ASP A 62 5.56 5.16 -16.90
CA ASP A 62 6.00 4.82 -15.54
C ASP A 62 5.87 6.03 -14.61
N LYS A 63 6.15 7.23 -15.12
CA LYS A 63 6.00 8.47 -14.36
C LYS A 63 4.55 8.71 -13.96
N GLU A 64 3.62 8.50 -14.88
CA GLU A 64 2.18 8.65 -14.60
C GLU A 64 1.71 7.63 -13.56
N VAL A 65 2.19 6.38 -13.65
CA VAL A 65 1.88 5.34 -12.66
C VAL A 65 2.42 5.73 -11.29
N ASN A 66 3.66 6.25 -11.22
CA ASN A 66 4.26 6.70 -9.97
C ASN A 66 3.46 7.84 -9.33
N MET A 67 3.02 8.79 -10.13
CA MET A 67 2.19 9.91 -9.65
C MET A 67 0.85 9.41 -9.11
N LYS A 68 0.24 8.46 -9.82
CA LYS A 68 -1.04 7.87 -9.41
C LYS A 68 -0.90 7.06 -8.12
N GLU A 69 0.19 6.33 -7.98
CA GLU A 69 0.48 5.59 -6.75
C GLU A 69 0.57 6.53 -5.55
N VAL A 70 1.34 7.61 -5.67
CA VAL A 70 1.48 8.60 -4.61
C VAL A 70 0.14 9.25 -4.27
N GLU A 71 -0.65 9.58 -5.27
CA GLU A 71 -1.99 10.13 -5.09
C GLU A 71 -2.88 9.19 -4.27
N LEU A 72 -2.89 7.91 -4.61
CA LEU A 72 -3.69 6.90 -3.92
C LEU A 72 -3.19 6.62 -2.50
N ILE A 73 -1.86 6.61 -2.30
CA ILE A 73 -1.29 6.48 -0.95
C ILE A 73 -1.78 7.61 -0.06
N LYS A 74 -1.75 8.83 -0.55
CA LYS A 74 -2.21 10.02 0.20
C LYS A 74 -3.70 9.98 0.46
N GLU A 75 -4.49 9.64 -0.55
CA GLU A 75 -5.95 9.57 -0.46
C GLU A 75 -6.39 8.53 0.56
N LEU A 76 -5.80 7.34 0.53
CA LEU A 76 -6.11 6.25 1.44
C LEU A 76 -5.36 6.31 2.76
N GLN A 77 -4.39 7.22 2.87
CA GLN A 77 -3.54 7.38 4.04
C GLN A 77 -2.78 6.11 4.43
N SER A 78 -2.42 5.30 3.45
CA SER A 78 -1.71 4.05 3.70
C SER A 78 -0.28 4.26 4.22
N ASN A 79 0.23 5.48 4.12
CA ASN A 79 1.50 5.89 4.71
C ASN A 79 1.38 6.37 6.17
N ASN A 80 0.16 6.44 6.70
CA ASN A 80 -0.06 6.65 8.12
C ASN A 80 0.16 5.31 8.85
N PRO A 81 1.11 5.21 9.81
CA PRO A 81 1.42 3.95 10.47
C PRO A 81 0.23 3.29 11.18
N ASN A 82 -0.79 4.06 11.54
CA ASN A 82 -2.01 3.51 12.13
C ASN A 82 -2.97 2.89 11.12
N ILE A 83 -2.76 3.20 9.83
CA ILE A 83 -3.68 2.80 8.75
C ILE A 83 -3.03 1.81 7.79
N GLY A 84 -1.73 1.96 7.53
CA GLY A 84 -1.07 1.16 6.53
C GLY A 84 0.43 0.98 6.72
N TYR A 85 1.02 0.26 5.78
CA TYR A 85 2.44 -0.10 5.80
C TYR A 85 3.29 0.65 4.77
N ASN A 86 2.73 1.61 4.04
CA ASN A 86 3.54 2.44 3.16
C ASN A 86 4.42 3.37 3.98
N GLN A 87 5.72 3.34 3.69
CA GLN A 87 6.69 4.20 4.35
C GLN A 87 6.95 5.48 3.59
N TRP A 88 6.50 5.53 2.34
CA TRP A 88 6.79 6.64 1.46
C TRP A 88 5.56 6.97 0.62
N PRO A 89 5.19 8.25 0.39
CA PRO A 89 5.82 9.44 0.98
C PRO A 89 5.61 9.49 2.50
N LYS A 90 6.48 10.19 3.19
CA LYS A 90 6.37 10.32 4.66
C LYS A 90 5.04 10.94 5.04
N PHE A 91 4.38 10.32 6.00
CA PHE A 91 3.14 10.84 6.55
C PHE A 91 3.43 12.06 7.42
N LYS A 92 2.70 13.14 7.15
CA LYS A 92 2.79 14.38 7.93
C LYS A 92 1.44 14.66 8.55
N ILE A 93 1.41 14.77 9.86
CA ILE A 93 0.25 15.27 10.57
C ILE A 93 0.26 16.78 10.42
N ILE A 94 -0.78 17.32 9.76
CA ILE A 94 -0.94 18.75 9.65
C ILE A 94 -1.63 19.22 10.93
N VAL A 95 -0.85 19.84 11.83
CA VAL A 95 -1.42 20.55 12.96
C VAL A 95 -1.80 21.93 12.44
N GLN A 96 -3.09 22.26 12.49
CA GLN A 96 -3.54 23.58 12.11
C GLN A 96 -3.06 24.57 13.16
N ALA A 97 -2.16 25.46 12.75
CA ALA A 97 -1.67 26.52 13.62
C ALA A 97 -2.81 27.51 13.94
N GLY A 98 -2.83 27.99 15.15
CA GLY A 98 -3.78 29.01 15.57
C GLY A 98 -5.15 28.49 16.01
N VAL A 99 -5.25 27.23 16.13
CA VAL A 99 -6.44 26.61 16.72
C VAL A 99 -6.27 26.44 18.20
#